data_cd6953271af7d9099e8725a75aaaff3c
#
_entry.id   cd6953271af7d9099e8725a75aaaff3c
#
_cell.length_a   1.000
_cell.length_b   1.000
_cell.length_c   1.000
_cell.angle_alpha   90.00
_cell.angle_beta   90.00
_cell.angle_gamma   90.00
#
_symmetry.space_group_name_H-M   'P 1'
#
loop_
_entity.id
_entity.type
_entity.pdbx_description
1 polymer ?
#
loop_
_entity_poly.entity_id
_entity_poly.type
_entity_poly.pdbx_seq_one_letter_code
_entity_poly.pdbx_strand_id
1 'polypeptide(L)'
;CYIGKRKFEAGVATFDGEVEVEYHSFELAPDTPVDFEGTPVEYLAQRKGLPHDRVEEMIARVVDVADSVGLVYDYDSIHQTNTVISHELLHFAKSKGRQLEMKERLLKAYFVDGEHVGRIPDLVAIAVELGFDRDEVTEALESHRYLADVKADVALAREYGIQGVPFFVIDGKYGVSGAQDAATFANVLTQVQTERDAQ
;
A
#
# COMPACT_ATOMS: atom_id res chain seq x y z
N CYS A 1 2.59 -4.84 1.66
CA CYS A 1 3.00 -3.75 0.75
C CYS A 1 4.12 -2.88 1.32
N TYR A 2 4.11 -2.58 2.62
CA TYR A 2 5.12 -1.72 3.21
C TYR A 2 6.53 -2.33 3.12
N ILE A 3 6.66 -3.62 3.40
CA ILE A 3 7.91 -4.39 3.19
C ILE A 3 8.35 -4.31 1.72
N GLY A 4 7.43 -4.52 0.78
CA GLY A 4 7.72 -4.42 -0.65
C GLY A 4 8.19 -3.04 -1.07
N LYS A 5 7.59 -1.99 -0.50
CA LYS A 5 8.04 -0.61 -0.70
C LYS A 5 9.49 -0.41 -0.24
N ARG A 6 9.86 -0.86 0.98
CA ARG A 6 11.24 -0.76 1.47
C ARG A 6 12.25 -1.50 0.60
N LYS A 7 11.91 -2.72 0.17
CA LYS A 7 12.79 -3.50 -0.72
C LYS A 7 12.94 -2.85 -2.09
N PHE A 8 11.86 -2.32 -2.65
CA PHE A 8 11.90 -1.56 -3.90
C PHE A 8 12.77 -0.30 -3.76
N GLU A 9 12.58 0.50 -2.71
CA GLU A 9 13.38 1.70 -2.44
C GLU A 9 14.88 1.37 -2.29
N ALA A 10 15.21 0.25 -1.63
CA ALA A 10 16.58 -0.22 -1.54
C ALA A 10 17.16 -0.62 -2.91
N GLY A 11 16.35 -1.19 -3.80
CA GLY A 11 16.75 -1.48 -5.17
C GLY A 11 16.97 -0.21 -6.00
N VAL A 12 16.05 0.75 -5.90
CA VAL A 12 16.18 2.07 -6.56
C VAL A 12 17.43 2.80 -6.09
N ALA A 13 17.77 2.74 -4.80
CA ALA A 13 18.95 3.40 -4.25
C ALA A 13 20.29 2.89 -4.83
N THR A 14 20.30 1.72 -5.45
CA THR A 14 21.48 1.14 -6.12
C THR A 14 21.45 1.28 -7.64
N PHE A 15 20.44 1.94 -8.18
CA PHE A 15 20.27 2.21 -9.60
C PHE A 15 20.68 3.65 -9.93
N ASP A 16 21.51 3.84 -10.95
CA ASP A 16 22.08 5.16 -11.29
C ASP A 16 21.13 6.05 -12.13
N GLY A 17 19.96 5.52 -12.55
CA GLY A 17 18.99 6.25 -13.38
C GLY A 17 17.92 6.95 -12.53
N GLU A 18 17.11 7.77 -13.19
CA GLU A 18 15.93 8.39 -12.58
C GLU A 18 14.74 7.40 -12.58
N VAL A 19 14.00 7.35 -11.48
CA VAL A 19 12.81 6.51 -11.32
C VAL A 19 11.65 7.38 -10.84
N GLU A 20 10.62 7.44 -11.65
CA GLU A 20 9.33 8.02 -11.27
C GLU A 20 8.43 6.91 -10.72
N VAL A 21 7.78 7.17 -9.59
CA VAL A 21 6.92 6.19 -8.90
C VAL A 21 5.51 6.75 -8.78
N GLU A 22 4.55 5.95 -9.23
CA GLU A 22 3.13 6.21 -9.04
C GLU A 22 2.48 5.00 -8.35
N TYR A 23 1.64 5.26 -7.33
CA TYR A 23 0.85 4.22 -6.66
C TYR A 23 -0.55 4.14 -7.25
N HIS A 24 -0.98 2.92 -7.54
CA HIS A 24 -2.33 2.58 -7.95
C HIS A 24 -3.09 1.87 -6.83
N SER A 25 -4.40 2.00 -6.84
CA SER A 25 -5.29 1.40 -5.86
C SER A 25 -5.54 -0.07 -6.17
N PHE A 26 -5.55 -0.91 -5.13
CA PHE A 26 -5.94 -2.31 -5.22
C PHE A 26 -6.70 -2.71 -3.95
N GLU A 27 -7.92 -3.19 -4.10
CA GLU A 27 -8.76 -3.63 -2.99
C GLU A 27 -8.50 -5.11 -2.68
N LEU A 28 -7.71 -5.38 -1.62
CA LEU A 28 -7.46 -6.75 -1.14
C LEU A 28 -8.70 -7.42 -0.54
N ALA A 29 -9.57 -6.64 0.06
CA ALA A 29 -10.69 -7.13 0.87
C ALA A 29 -11.88 -6.16 0.81
N PRO A 30 -12.55 -6.02 -0.37
CA PRO A 30 -13.63 -5.06 -0.57
C PRO A 30 -14.87 -5.34 0.30
N ASP A 31 -15.01 -6.56 0.78
CA ASP A 31 -16.09 -7.06 1.63
C ASP A 31 -15.85 -6.83 3.14
N THR A 32 -14.68 -6.31 3.53
CA THR A 32 -14.39 -6.00 4.94
C THR A 32 -15.22 -4.80 5.39
N PRO A 33 -15.88 -4.85 6.55
CA PRO A 33 -16.55 -3.68 7.12
C PRO A 33 -15.53 -2.61 7.53
N VAL A 34 -15.98 -1.35 7.62
CA VAL A 34 -15.13 -0.25 8.11
C VAL A 34 -14.69 -0.52 9.55
N ASP A 35 -15.62 -0.97 10.39
CA ASP A 35 -15.37 -1.31 11.79
C ASP A 35 -15.50 -2.83 11.94
N PHE A 36 -14.41 -3.54 11.74
CA PHE A 36 -14.38 -4.97 12.03
C PHE A 36 -14.19 -5.19 13.53
N GLU A 37 -15.12 -5.93 14.15
CA GLU A 37 -15.04 -6.31 15.56
C GLU A 37 -14.26 -7.63 15.69
N GLY A 38 -13.04 -7.55 16.21
CA GLY A 38 -12.17 -8.70 16.43
C GLY A 38 -10.68 -8.38 16.28
N THR A 39 -9.86 -9.36 16.60
CA THR A 39 -8.40 -9.25 16.47
C THR A 39 -7.93 -9.49 15.02
N PRO A 40 -6.72 -9.05 14.66
CA PRO A 40 -6.12 -9.39 13.36
C PRO A 40 -5.99 -10.90 13.15
N VAL A 41 -5.76 -11.68 14.21
CA VAL A 41 -5.69 -13.15 14.15
C VAL A 41 -7.05 -13.73 13.78
N GLU A 42 -8.12 -13.30 14.44
CA GLU A 42 -9.49 -13.75 14.15
C GLU A 42 -9.91 -13.40 12.71
N TYR A 43 -9.63 -12.17 12.28
CA TYR A 43 -9.90 -11.75 10.92
C TYR A 43 -9.21 -12.64 9.87
N LEU A 44 -7.91 -12.84 10.04
CA LEU A 44 -7.13 -13.64 9.09
C LEU A 44 -7.51 -15.13 9.15
N ALA A 45 -7.80 -15.66 10.34
CA ALA A 45 -8.26 -17.03 10.52
C ALA A 45 -9.58 -17.28 9.77
N GLN A 46 -10.56 -16.38 9.95
CA GLN A 46 -11.84 -16.44 9.25
C GLN A 46 -11.67 -16.33 7.73
N ARG A 47 -10.88 -15.34 7.28
CA ARG A 47 -10.72 -15.05 5.85
C ARG A 47 -9.95 -16.13 5.09
N LYS A 48 -8.99 -16.78 5.75
CA LYS A 48 -8.13 -17.81 5.14
C LYS A 48 -8.60 -19.24 5.42
N GLY A 49 -9.55 -19.42 6.34
CA GLY A 49 -9.99 -20.75 6.78
C GLY A 49 -8.89 -21.51 7.50
N LEU A 50 -8.05 -20.81 8.29
CA LEU A 50 -6.92 -21.38 9.01
C LEU A 50 -7.13 -21.35 10.53
N PRO A 51 -6.56 -22.30 11.27
CA PRO A 51 -6.50 -22.25 12.73
C PRO A 51 -5.69 -21.04 13.22
N HIS A 52 -6.01 -20.52 14.42
CA HIS A 52 -5.37 -19.34 15.01
C HIS A 52 -3.86 -19.49 15.16
N ASP A 53 -3.38 -20.63 15.65
CA ASP A 53 -1.95 -20.92 15.79
C ASP A 53 -1.18 -20.79 14.46
N ARG A 54 -1.78 -21.23 13.37
CA ARG A 54 -1.19 -21.07 12.03
C ARG A 54 -1.16 -19.62 11.56
N VAL A 55 -2.17 -18.85 11.92
CA VAL A 55 -2.20 -17.41 11.62
C VAL A 55 -1.14 -16.67 12.43
N GLU A 56 -1.00 -16.99 13.71
CA GLU A 56 0.04 -16.42 14.57
C GLU A 56 1.45 -16.71 14.04
N GLU A 57 1.74 -17.95 13.62
CA GLU A 57 3.00 -18.31 12.95
C GLU A 57 3.24 -17.51 11.65
N MET A 58 2.17 -17.23 10.89
CA MET A 58 2.27 -16.41 9.66
C MET A 58 2.55 -14.95 10.00
N ILE A 59 1.88 -14.39 10.99
CA ILE A 59 2.10 -13.03 11.46
C ILE A 59 3.55 -12.88 11.97
N ALA A 60 4.03 -13.78 12.82
CA ALA A 60 5.40 -13.74 13.32
C ALA A 60 6.43 -13.69 12.20
N ARG A 61 6.27 -14.53 11.17
CA ARG A 61 7.15 -14.49 9.99
C ARG A 61 7.10 -13.16 9.23
N VAL A 62 5.91 -12.55 9.13
CA VAL A 62 5.77 -11.23 8.48
C VAL A 62 6.44 -10.14 9.30
N VAL A 63 6.33 -10.20 10.64
CA VAL A 63 7.03 -9.28 11.56
C VAL A 63 8.53 -9.41 11.41
N ASP A 64 9.09 -10.64 11.41
CA ASP A 64 10.52 -10.88 11.21
C ASP A 64 11.03 -10.29 9.88
N VAL A 65 10.24 -10.45 8.80
CA VAL A 65 10.59 -9.87 7.50
C VAL A 65 10.49 -8.34 7.53
N ALA A 66 9.51 -7.77 8.24
CA ALA A 66 9.39 -6.32 8.41
C ALA A 66 10.61 -5.75 9.15
N ASP A 67 11.02 -6.39 10.26
CA ASP A 67 12.22 -6.01 11.03
C ASP A 67 13.48 -6.02 10.17
N SER A 68 13.62 -7.00 9.28
CA SER A 68 14.78 -7.11 8.38
C SER A 68 14.93 -5.92 7.39
N VAL A 69 13.86 -5.14 7.20
CA VAL A 69 13.85 -3.93 6.36
C VAL A 69 13.60 -2.65 7.17
N GLY A 70 13.79 -2.72 8.50
CA GLY A 70 13.70 -1.57 9.40
C GLY A 70 12.28 -1.11 9.73
N LEU A 71 11.27 -2.00 9.60
CA LEU A 71 9.88 -1.71 9.94
C LEU A 71 9.46 -2.47 11.22
N VAL A 72 9.09 -1.73 12.25
CA VAL A 72 8.59 -2.31 13.50
C VAL A 72 7.06 -2.40 13.41
N TYR A 73 6.54 -3.57 13.05
CA TYR A 73 5.10 -3.81 12.95
C TYR A 73 4.50 -4.09 14.33
N ASP A 74 3.41 -3.39 14.64
CA ASP A 74 2.55 -3.69 15.78
C ASP A 74 1.24 -4.35 15.30
N TYR A 75 1.27 -5.66 15.13
CA TYR A 75 0.12 -6.40 14.62
C TYR A 75 -1.08 -6.40 15.58
N ASP A 76 -0.84 -6.29 16.88
CA ASP A 76 -1.90 -6.32 17.89
C ASP A 76 -2.74 -5.05 17.87
N SER A 77 -2.17 -3.91 17.45
CA SER A 77 -2.87 -2.63 17.33
C SER A 77 -3.51 -2.39 15.96
N ILE A 78 -3.35 -3.29 14.98
CA ILE A 78 -3.94 -3.13 13.66
C ILE A 78 -5.48 -3.18 13.71
N HIS A 79 -6.12 -2.13 13.18
CA HIS A 79 -7.55 -2.11 12.93
C HIS A 79 -7.86 -2.65 11.53
N GLN A 80 -8.48 -3.86 11.47
CA GLN A 80 -8.95 -4.42 10.22
C GLN A 80 -10.14 -3.60 9.71
N THR A 81 -10.02 -3.09 8.48
CA THR A 81 -10.99 -2.14 7.93
C THR A 81 -11.09 -2.20 6.42
N ASN A 82 -12.19 -1.71 5.87
CA ASN A 82 -12.28 -1.40 4.46
C ASN A 82 -11.40 -0.18 4.14
N THR A 83 -10.56 -0.31 3.11
CA THR A 83 -9.55 0.71 2.78
C THR A 83 -9.89 1.57 1.56
N VAL A 84 -11.11 1.48 1.02
CA VAL A 84 -11.50 2.28 -0.17
C VAL A 84 -11.30 3.76 0.07
N ILE A 85 -11.73 4.27 1.23
CA ILE A 85 -11.60 5.69 1.56
C ILE A 85 -10.13 6.12 1.72
N SER A 86 -9.24 5.25 2.19
CA SER A 86 -7.79 5.51 2.20
C SER A 86 -7.21 5.61 0.79
N HIS A 87 -7.72 4.81 -0.14
CA HIS A 87 -7.33 4.91 -1.54
C HIS A 87 -7.81 6.23 -2.17
N GLU A 88 -9.01 6.70 -1.82
CA GLU A 88 -9.47 8.04 -2.24
C GLU A 88 -8.56 9.15 -1.68
N LEU A 89 -8.10 9.04 -0.44
CA LEU A 89 -7.12 9.98 0.13
C LEU A 89 -5.78 9.96 -0.61
N LEU A 90 -5.34 8.80 -1.10
CA LEU A 90 -4.14 8.70 -1.94
C LEU A 90 -4.30 9.40 -3.29
N HIS A 91 -5.47 9.32 -3.92
CA HIS A 91 -5.78 10.06 -5.14
C HIS A 91 -5.91 11.56 -4.88
N PHE A 92 -6.50 11.95 -3.75
CA PHE A 92 -6.49 13.36 -3.31
C PHE A 92 -5.05 13.88 -3.19
N ALA A 93 -4.18 13.17 -2.47
CA ALA A 93 -2.78 13.55 -2.32
C ALA A 93 -2.02 13.55 -3.66
N LYS A 94 -2.34 12.62 -4.58
CA LYS A 94 -1.82 12.60 -5.95
C LYS A 94 -2.16 13.88 -6.70
N SER A 95 -3.41 14.36 -6.60
CA SER A 95 -3.85 15.60 -7.23
C SER A 95 -3.09 16.85 -6.74
N LYS A 96 -2.45 16.75 -5.58
CA LYS A 96 -1.59 17.77 -4.96
C LYS A 96 -0.10 17.52 -5.17
N GLY A 97 0.29 16.49 -5.94
CA GLY A 97 1.69 16.10 -6.17
C GLY A 97 2.39 15.48 -4.95
N ARG A 98 1.62 14.98 -3.97
CA ARG A 98 2.16 14.49 -2.69
C ARG A 98 1.72 13.06 -2.35
N GLN A 99 1.50 12.23 -3.38
CA GLN A 99 1.04 10.86 -3.20
C GLN A 99 2.03 10.00 -2.40
N LEU A 100 3.33 10.14 -2.66
CA LEU A 100 4.37 9.30 -2.04
C LEU A 100 4.44 9.52 -0.52
N GLU A 101 4.34 10.77 -0.08
CA GLU A 101 4.28 11.13 1.34
C GLU A 101 3.04 10.53 2.03
N MET A 102 1.87 10.70 1.41
CA MET A 102 0.63 10.15 1.94
C MET A 102 0.68 8.63 2.00
N LYS A 103 1.24 7.97 0.98
CA LYS A 103 1.41 6.52 0.96
C LYS A 103 2.27 6.02 2.11
N GLU A 104 3.39 6.69 2.35
CA GLU A 104 4.26 6.38 3.49
C GLU A 104 3.53 6.53 4.81
N ARG A 105 2.84 7.66 5.01
CA ARG A 105 2.13 7.96 6.26
C ARG A 105 0.98 6.98 6.54
N LEU A 106 0.20 6.60 5.52
CA LEU A 106 -0.89 5.63 5.66
C LEU A 106 -0.37 4.22 5.99
N LEU A 107 0.73 3.80 5.36
CA LEU A 107 1.33 2.50 5.67
C LEU A 107 1.89 2.48 7.11
N LYS A 108 2.51 3.57 7.54
CA LYS A 108 2.98 3.72 8.93
C LYS A 108 1.81 3.72 9.92
N ALA A 109 0.77 4.50 9.65
CA ALA A 109 -0.45 4.54 10.46
C ALA A 109 -1.00 3.14 10.72
N TYR A 110 -1.14 2.36 9.67
CA TYR A 110 -1.76 1.05 9.74
C TYR A 110 -0.87 -0.01 10.40
N PHE A 111 0.41 -0.10 10.03
CA PHE A 111 1.28 -1.20 10.45
C PHE A 111 2.11 -0.91 11.71
N VAL A 112 2.32 0.35 12.05
CA VAL A 112 3.25 0.77 13.11
C VAL A 112 2.55 1.52 14.24
N ASP A 113 1.69 2.49 13.88
CA ASP A 113 1.10 3.40 14.85
C ASP A 113 -0.28 2.92 15.38
N GLY A 114 -0.86 1.86 14.78
CA GLY A 114 -2.17 1.34 15.19
C GLY A 114 -3.31 2.33 14.95
N GLU A 115 -3.20 3.18 13.92
CA GLU A 115 -4.23 4.16 13.61
C GLU A 115 -5.28 3.56 12.65
N HIS A 116 -6.52 4.04 12.77
CA HIS A 116 -7.60 3.56 11.93
C HIS A 116 -7.59 4.24 10.56
N VAL A 117 -7.38 3.46 9.49
CA VAL A 117 -7.27 4.00 8.12
C VAL A 117 -8.55 3.85 7.27
N GLY A 118 -9.67 3.50 7.87
CA GLY A 118 -10.96 3.32 7.17
C GLY A 118 -12.01 4.37 7.53
N ARG A 119 -11.74 5.27 8.48
CA ARG A 119 -12.68 6.30 8.93
C ARG A 119 -12.25 7.67 8.47
N ILE A 120 -13.18 8.47 7.95
CA ILE A 120 -12.89 9.83 7.45
C ILE A 120 -12.24 10.72 8.52
N PRO A 121 -12.73 10.80 9.77
CA PRO A 121 -12.10 11.67 10.78
C PRO A 121 -10.63 11.32 11.04
N ASP A 122 -10.28 10.03 11.09
CA ASP A 122 -8.91 9.57 11.33
C ASP A 122 -8.01 9.88 10.13
N LEU A 123 -8.50 9.65 8.91
CA LEU A 123 -7.80 9.99 7.68
C LEU A 123 -7.59 11.49 7.50
N VAL A 124 -8.56 12.32 7.90
CA VAL A 124 -8.42 13.78 7.91
C VAL A 124 -7.34 14.20 8.91
N ALA A 125 -7.28 13.58 10.11
CA ALA A 125 -6.21 13.85 11.07
C ALA A 125 -4.82 13.53 10.48
N ILE A 126 -4.67 12.36 9.87
CA ILE A 126 -3.44 11.93 9.17
C ILE A 126 -3.04 12.93 8.07
N ALA A 127 -4.00 13.40 7.28
CA ALA A 127 -3.74 14.36 6.21
C ALA A 127 -3.30 15.73 6.76
N VAL A 128 -3.93 16.19 7.83
CA VAL A 128 -3.58 17.47 8.49
C VAL A 128 -2.15 17.44 9.05
N GLU A 129 -1.69 16.31 9.59
CA GLU A 129 -0.28 16.16 10.03
C GLU A 129 0.72 16.38 8.89
N LEU A 130 0.34 16.00 7.67
CA LEU A 130 1.12 16.26 6.47
C LEU A 130 0.93 17.69 5.93
N GLY A 131 0.10 18.53 6.58
CA GLY A 131 -0.14 19.91 6.19
C GLY A 131 -1.18 20.11 5.09
N PHE A 132 -2.05 19.11 4.85
CA PHE A 132 -3.22 19.30 3.99
C PHE A 132 -4.31 20.09 4.71
N ASP A 133 -5.10 20.85 3.95
CA ASP A 133 -6.24 21.58 4.50
C ASP A 133 -7.35 20.63 4.95
N ARG A 134 -7.81 20.81 6.19
CA ARG A 134 -8.80 19.96 6.85
C ARG A 134 -10.12 19.92 6.08
N ASP A 135 -10.63 21.09 5.72
CA ASP A 135 -11.95 21.21 5.13
C ASP A 135 -11.95 20.66 3.71
N GLU A 136 -10.87 20.89 2.97
CA GLU A 136 -10.69 20.35 1.62
C GLU A 136 -10.60 18.82 1.61
N VAL A 137 -9.85 18.23 2.55
CA VAL A 137 -9.76 16.76 2.69
C VAL A 137 -11.11 16.18 3.10
N THR A 138 -11.76 16.78 4.10
CA THR A 138 -13.07 16.32 4.59
C THR A 138 -14.09 16.30 3.45
N GLU A 139 -14.22 17.42 2.73
CA GLU A 139 -15.17 17.53 1.61
C GLU A 139 -14.85 16.53 0.49
N ALA A 140 -13.58 16.32 0.16
CA ALA A 140 -13.18 15.37 -0.85
C ALA A 140 -13.54 13.93 -0.50
N LEU A 141 -13.35 13.52 0.77
CA LEU A 141 -13.66 12.17 1.23
C LEU A 141 -15.16 11.96 1.45
N GLU A 142 -15.88 12.90 2.04
CA GLU A 142 -17.32 12.81 2.26
C GLU A 142 -18.11 12.78 0.94
N SER A 143 -17.64 13.50 -0.08
CA SER A 143 -18.25 13.50 -1.41
C SER A 143 -17.82 12.31 -2.29
N HIS A 144 -16.93 11.46 -1.81
CA HIS A 144 -16.33 10.38 -2.60
C HIS A 144 -15.75 10.85 -3.95
N ARG A 145 -15.11 12.03 -3.94
CA ARG A 145 -14.59 12.71 -5.14
C ARG A 145 -13.71 11.83 -6.00
N TYR A 146 -12.92 10.95 -5.39
CA TYR A 146 -11.92 10.11 -6.06
C TYR A 146 -12.32 8.61 -6.17
N LEU A 147 -13.55 8.25 -5.83
CA LEU A 147 -14.00 6.86 -5.93
C LEU A 147 -13.95 6.31 -7.36
N ALA A 148 -14.17 7.16 -8.35
CA ALA A 148 -14.08 6.77 -9.76
C ALA A 148 -12.63 6.41 -10.15
N ASP A 149 -11.65 7.16 -9.64
CA ASP A 149 -10.22 6.90 -9.88
C ASP A 149 -9.77 5.60 -9.20
N VAL A 150 -10.21 5.34 -7.98
CA VAL A 150 -9.98 4.06 -7.29
C VAL A 150 -10.52 2.89 -8.11
N LYS A 151 -11.75 3.00 -8.63
CA LYS A 151 -12.36 1.96 -9.47
C LYS A 151 -11.62 1.77 -10.80
N ALA A 152 -11.12 2.84 -11.39
CA ALA A 152 -10.32 2.76 -12.61
C ALA A 152 -9.00 2.00 -12.37
N ASP A 153 -8.31 2.26 -11.27
CA ASP A 153 -7.09 1.54 -10.88
C ASP A 153 -7.37 0.04 -10.66
N VAL A 154 -8.46 -0.30 -9.96
CA VAL A 154 -8.86 -1.70 -9.73
C VAL A 154 -9.19 -2.39 -11.05
N ALA A 155 -9.81 -1.69 -12.00
CA ALA A 155 -10.08 -2.23 -13.35
C ALA A 155 -8.77 -2.46 -14.11
N LEU A 156 -7.84 -1.50 -14.09
CA LEU A 156 -6.52 -1.62 -14.71
C LEU A 156 -5.72 -2.81 -14.12
N ALA A 157 -5.77 -3.00 -12.81
CA ALA A 157 -5.12 -4.15 -12.19
C ALA A 157 -5.68 -5.49 -12.71
N ARG A 158 -6.99 -5.57 -12.94
CA ARG A 158 -7.62 -6.75 -13.54
C ARG A 158 -7.20 -6.97 -15.01
N GLU A 159 -7.07 -5.91 -15.78
CA GLU A 159 -6.58 -5.97 -17.18
C GLU A 159 -5.14 -6.49 -17.23
N TYR A 160 -4.29 -6.12 -16.29
CA TYR A 160 -2.93 -6.65 -16.14
C TYR A 160 -2.89 -8.06 -15.52
N GLY A 161 -4.01 -8.65 -15.14
CA GLY A 161 -4.07 -9.96 -14.48
C GLY A 161 -3.49 -9.97 -13.07
N ILE A 162 -3.42 -8.82 -12.41
CA ILE A 162 -2.89 -8.68 -11.05
C ILE A 162 -3.91 -9.26 -10.06
N GLN A 163 -3.50 -10.25 -9.27
CA GLN A 163 -4.34 -10.95 -8.30
C GLN A 163 -3.97 -10.65 -6.85
N GLY A 164 -2.92 -9.87 -6.62
CA GLY A 164 -2.44 -9.54 -5.29
C GLY A 164 -1.33 -8.51 -5.30
N VAL A 165 -1.04 -7.96 -4.13
CA VAL A 165 -0.09 -6.87 -3.94
C VAL A 165 0.92 -7.21 -2.82
N PRO A 166 2.12 -6.63 -2.81
CA PRO A 166 2.58 -5.62 -3.76
C PRO A 166 2.80 -6.21 -5.15
N PHE A 167 2.51 -5.42 -6.17
CA PHE A 167 2.83 -5.71 -7.56
C PHE A 167 3.38 -4.44 -8.20
N PHE A 168 4.42 -4.58 -9.00
CA PHE A 168 5.09 -3.45 -9.63
C PHE A 168 5.06 -3.62 -11.16
N VAL A 169 4.58 -2.61 -11.84
CA VAL A 169 4.64 -2.52 -13.30
C VAL A 169 5.74 -1.53 -13.65
N ILE A 170 6.77 -1.98 -14.33
CA ILE A 170 7.93 -1.16 -14.66
C ILE A 170 7.93 -0.92 -16.18
N ASP A 171 7.94 0.36 -16.56
CA ASP A 171 7.90 0.83 -17.95
C ASP A 171 6.68 0.33 -18.76
N GLY A 172 5.57 0.01 -18.08
CA GLY A 172 4.39 -0.58 -18.74
C GLY A 172 4.62 -1.97 -19.35
N LYS A 173 5.79 -2.55 -19.15
CA LYS A 173 6.27 -3.75 -19.85
C LYS A 173 6.61 -4.91 -18.92
N TYR A 174 7.23 -4.64 -17.80
CA TYR A 174 7.67 -5.66 -16.84
C TYR A 174 6.83 -5.69 -15.59
N GLY A 175 6.39 -6.88 -15.18
CA GLY A 175 5.67 -7.13 -13.94
C GLY A 175 6.56 -7.80 -12.90
N VAL A 176 6.66 -7.23 -11.70
CA VAL A 176 7.32 -7.85 -10.55
C VAL A 176 6.29 -8.09 -9.46
N SER A 177 6.02 -9.37 -9.17
CA SER A 177 5.03 -9.78 -8.18
C SER A 177 5.67 -10.02 -6.82
N GLY A 178 5.04 -9.49 -5.77
CA GLY A 178 5.46 -9.67 -4.39
C GLY A 178 6.61 -8.77 -3.94
N ALA A 179 6.98 -8.88 -2.68
CA ALA A 179 8.08 -8.14 -2.05
C ALA A 179 9.43 -8.82 -2.36
N GLN A 180 9.84 -8.80 -3.63
CA GLN A 180 11.12 -9.34 -4.09
C GLN A 180 12.29 -8.61 -3.45
N ASP A 181 13.49 -9.19 -3.53
CA ASP A 181 14.69 -8.58 -2.98
C ASP A 181 15.15 -7.35 -3.78
N ALA A 182 15.86 -6.44 -3.12
CA ALA A 182 16.35 -5.19 -3.72
C ALA A 182 17.12 -5.41 -5.03
N ALA A 183 17.94 -6.47 -5.09
CA ALA A 183 18.69 -6.82 -6.29
C ALA A 183 17.78 -7.15 -7.50
N THR A 184 16.64 -7.77 -7.27
CA THR A 184 15.65 -8.05 -8.32
C THR A 184 15.14 -6.75 -8.94
N PHE A 185 14.78 -5.77 -8.12
CA PHE A 185 14.33 -4.45 -8.59
C PHE A 185 15.43 -3.71 -9.34
N ALA A 186 16.65 -3.66 -8.80
CA ALA A 186 17.80 -3.04 -9.46
C ALA A 186 18.09 -3.65 -10.83
N ASN A 187 18.04 -4.99 -10.95
CA ASN A 187 18.27 -5.69 -12.20
C ASN A 187 17.21 -5.36 -13.26
N VAL A 188 15.92 -5.33 -12.88
CA VAL A 188 14.84 -4.99 -13.81
C VAL A 188 14.97 -3.53 -14.27
N LEU A 189 15.27 -2.59 -13.36
CA LEU A 189 15.49 -1.19 -13.72
C LEU A 189 16.66 -1.03 -14.69
N THR A 190 17.77 -1.71 -14.44
CA THR A 190 18.96 -1.72 -15.33
C THR A 190 18.63 -2.30 -16.70
N GLN A 191 17.85 -3.38 -16.76
CA GLN A 191 17.42 -3.97 -18.02
C GLN A 191 16.56 -2.97 -18.82
N VAL A 192 15.57 -2.34 -18.18
CA VAL A 192 14.72 -1.33 -18.82
C VAL A 192 15.55 -0.16 -19.36
N GLN A 193 16.49 0.35 -18.57
CA GLN A 193 17.38 1.43 -19.01
C GLN A 193 18.20 1.02 -20.24
N THR A 194 18.79 -0.18 -20.22
CA THR A 194 19.59 -0.70 -21.35
C THR A 194 18.74 -0.81 -22.63
N GLU A 195 17.48 -1.24 -22.50
CA GLU A 195 16.57 -1.37 -23.64
C GLU A 195 16.14 0.00 -24.20
N ARG A 196 15.97 1.00 -23.33
CA ARG A 196 15.67 2.39 -23.73
C ARG A 196 16.86 3.04 -24.48
N ASP A 197 18.07 2.81 -23.97
CA ASP A 197 19.30 3.37 -24.57
C ASP A 197 19.64 2.73 -25.92
N ALA A 198 19.07 1.55 -26.22
CA ALA A 198 19.26 0.83 -27.47
C ALA A 198 18.25 1.18 -28.58
N GLN A 199 17.25 2.01 -28.30
CA GLN A 199 16.19 2.44 -29.24
C GLN A 199 16.53 3.78 -29.90
#